data_e974caa445eb4ec7e9d180263e965feb
#
_entry.id   e974caa445eb4ec7e9d180263e965feb
#
_cell.length_a   1.000
_cell.length_b   1.000
_cell.length_c   1.000
_cell.angle_alpha   90.00
_cell.angle_beta   90.00
_cell.angle_gamma   90.00
#
_symmetry.space_group_name_H-M   'P 1'
#
loop_
_entity.id
_entity.type
_entity.pdbx_description
1 polymer ?
#
loop_
_entity_poly.entity_id
_entity_poly.type
_entity_poly.pdbx_seq_one_letter_code
_entity_poly.pdbx_strand_id
1 'polypeptide(L)'
;MQHATPAAPAVRETLERLLASETFGRSERARKLLRYLVEREQAGEADRLKGFSIAMDVFGRDGDFDPSTDAVVRVQAGRLRELLQHYFANEGIAEPVRIAIPRGGYVPSYELNAIRLPAEQRQAEGAAPASVPSGLPEGPGLAEAAPLMSPAASAPAPSLTRHLRFFWGAIALVIAMLGVLILRQGGDALLGGGDTASTVETTATSSVASPPAENLPLIYIAVKASSPEAARVAASLRSGLAGFDTIDFIGRDADGTHDPAADATSFVFDIVPGPTPSDVTIELQNVATGRVLLSRNLTAEDNAPDAVEDSVANILTSTIPASGPIYGYIDQGGLSTGLTQCLVLNDRYYLDQSATTHEAAYRCLEDLARQGARSSLVYSELASLHLEAVTDHYAYPSGATIEQAMSFAHRAVQIGPTSPYAHRAYGYLNSRLGNTDEAIRWMRKAHELNPYDLGMAAAYGYGLVFAGRYSEGTPIMAHAVETFSGHPTWWDYGLFVGAFMLGDTRQAAIASESLRTTATKSHYLAARLIGAKLAGRDQLAGQLVDELVAKFPKFAADPRATFVDRKYPADLTDRLVQALQAAGLGNPS
;
A
#
# COMPACT_ATOMS: atom_id res chain seq x y z
N MET A 1 28.21 36.22 -1.42
CA MET A 1 29.29 35.58 -0.67
C MET A 1 29.32 34.12 -1.11
N GLN A 2 30.27 33.71 -1.91
CA GLN A 2 30.48 32.32 -2.27
C GLN A 2 31.08 31.62 -1.04
N HIS A 3 30.31 30.70 -0.43
CA HIS A 3 30.82 29.86 0.64
C HIS A 3 31.83 28.87 0.03
N ALA A 4 33.08 28.95 0.43
CA ALA A 4 34.11 27.98 0.05
C ALA A 4 33.66 26.59 0.56
N THR A 5 33.51 25.61 -0.34
CA THR A 5 33.14 24.24 0.01
C THR A 5 34.36 23.58 0.69
N PRO A 6 34.22 23.00 1.90
CA PRO A 6 35.33 22.32 2.57
C PRO A 6 35.86 21.16 1.73
N ALA A 7 37.19 20.93 1.82
CA ALA A 7 37.82 19.80 1.14
C ALA A 7 37.26 18.44 1.68
N ALA A 8 37.01 17.49 0.81
CA ALA A 8 36.45 16.17 1.16
C ALA A 8 37.19 15.43 2.30
N PRO A 9 38.55 15.50 2.42
CA PRO A 9 39.27 14.91 3.56
C PRO A 9 38.87 15.51 4.91
N ALA A 10 38.69 16.84 4.99
CA ALA A 10 38.32 17.52 6.23
C ALA A 10 36.92 17.18 6.68
N VAL A 11 35.97 17.02 5.73
CA VAL A 11 34.60 16.55 6.01
C VAL A 11 34.63 15.13 6.59
N ARG A 12 35.41 14.23 5.99
CA ARG A 12 35.53 12.83 6.43
C ARG A 12 36.12 12.72 7.83
N GLU A 13 37.17 13.50 8.12
CA GLU A 13 37.79 13.50 9.43
C GLU A 13 36.86 14.03 10.52
N THR A 14 36.11 15.10 10.24
CA THR A 14 35.07 15.59 11.14
C THR A 14 33.96 14.56 11.34
N LEU A 15 33.53 13.87 10.28
CA LEU A 15 32.53 12.80 10.37
C LEU A 15 32.97 11.68 11.32
N GLU A 16 34.22 11.19 11.21
CA GLU A 16 34.73 10.11 12.07
C GLU A 16 34.78 10.53 13.55
N ARG A 17 35.25 11.76 13.86
CA ARG A 17 35.23 12.28 15.23
C ARG A 17 33.80 12.39 15.78
N LEU A 18 32.87 12.88 14.96
CA LEU A 18 31.49 13.03 15.32
C LEU A 18 30.81 11.66 15.62
N LEU A 19 31.07 10.66 14.78
CA LEU A 19 30.56 9.30 14.98
C LEU A 19 31.16 8.61 16.22
N ALA A 20 32.36 8.99 16.66
CA ALA A 20 33.02 8.49 17.85
C ALA A 20 32.64 9.24 19.14
N SER A 21 31.91 10.34 19.05
CA SER A 21 31.56 11.21 20.18
C SER A 21 30.56 10.58 21.15
N GLU A 22 30.48 11.08 22.39
CA GLU A 22 29.49 10.65 23.38
C GLU A 22 28.07 10.98 22.94
N THR A 23 27.86 12.13 22.29
CA THR A 23 26.57 12.56 21.74
C THR A 23 25.97 11.51 20.79
N PHE A 24 26.80 10.89 19.92
CA PHE A 24 26.38 9.87 18.98
C PHE A 24 26.52 8.43 19.52
N GLY A 25 27.26 8.22 20.60
CA GLY A 25 27.56 6.91 21.16
C GLY A 25 26.33 6.07 21.50
N ARG A 26 25.23 6.72 21.89
CA ARG A 26 23.97 6.07 22.30
C ARG A 26 22.96 5.87 21.14
N SER A 27 23.27 6.29 19.92
CA SER A 27 22.32 6.23 18.81
C SER A 27 22.95 5.60 17.56
N GLU A 28 22.94 4.27 17.49
CA GLU A 28 23.45 3.53 16.34
C GLU A 28 22.73 3.92 15.03
N ARG A 29 21.41 4.12 15.09
CA ARG A 29 20.61 4.54 13.93
C ARG A 29 21.01 5.92 13.40
N ALA A 30 21.28 6.87 14.28
CA ALA A 30 21.73 8.21 13.87
C ALA A 30 23.14 8.15 13.27
N ARG A 31 24.04 7.32 13.82
CA ARG A 31 25.39 7.09 13.25
C ARG A 31 25.33 6.51 11.84
N LYS A 32 24.51 5.45 11.63
CA LYS A 32 24.30 4.84 10.32
C LYS A 32 23.74 5.85 9.32
N LEU A 33 22.73 6.62 9.73
CA LEU A 33 22.11 7.63 8.88
C LEU A 33 23.10 8.72 8.48
N LEU A 34 23.80 9.31 9.44
CA LEU A 34 24.76 10.38 9.15
C LEU A 34 25.89 9.92 8.23
N ARG A 35 26.47 8.74 8.50
CA ARG A 35 27.51 8.15 7.64
C ARG A 35 27.00 7.98 6.22
N TYR A 36 25.86 7.37 6.04
CA TYR A 36 25.24 7.15 4.73
C TYR A 36 25.05 8.47 3.96
N LEU A 37 24.47 9.49 4.61
CA LEU A 37 24.20 10.78 3.96
C LEU A 37 25.48 11.46 3.48
N VAL A 38 26.52 11.50 4.32
CA VAL A 38 27.79 12.14 3.99
C VAL A 38 28.56 11.36 2.93
N GLU A 39 28.63 10.03 3.04
CA GLU A 39 29.35 9.19 2.07
C GLU A 39 28.72 9.25 0.67
N ARG A 40 27.39 9.21 0.58
CA ARG A 40 26.67 9.30 -0.70
C ARG A 40 26.81 10.67 -1.34
N GLU A 41 26.73 11.74 -0.55
CA GLU A 41 26.93 13.08 -1.07
C GLU A 41 28.36 13.26 -1.58
N GLN A 42 29.37 12.80 -0.82
CA GLN A 42 30.77 12.84 -1.24
C GLN A 42 31.10 11.98 -2.47
N ALA A 43 30.28 10.95 -2.72
CA ALA A 43 30.33 10.14 -3.95
C ALA A 43 29.63 10.81 -5.16
N GLY A 44 29.06 12.02 -4.98
CA GLY A 44 28.33 12.72 -6.05
C GLY A 44 26.91 12.22 -6.27
N GLU A 45 26.35 11.42 -5.34
CA GLU A 45 25.03 10.83 -5.43
C GLU A 45 23.97 11.60 -4.62
N ALA A 46 24.13 12.93 -4.47
CA ALA A 46 23.21 13.79 -3.71
C ALA A 46 21.75 13.68 -4.18
N ASP A 47 21.53 13.50 -5.47
CA ASP A 47 20.20 13.36 -6.07
C ASP A 47 19.45 12.10 -5.60
N ARG A 48 20.19 11.09 -5.12
CA ARG A 48 19.66 9.83 -4.58
C ARG A 48 19.29 9.94 -3.11
N LEU A 49 19.67 11.00 -2.40
CA LEU A 49 19.36 11.23 -0.98
C LEU A 49 17.91 11.67 -0.79
N LYS A 50 16.99 10.77 -1.11
CA LYS A 50 15.56 10.93 -0.92
C LYS A 50 15.07 10.01 0.21
N GLY A 51 13.94 10.37 0.83
CA GLY A 51 13.39 9.61 1.96
C GLY A 51 13.28 8.11 1.70
N PHE A 52 12.93 7.74 0.48
CA PHE A 52 12.81 6.35 0.05
C PHE A 52 14.17 5.61 0.07
N SER A 53 15.18 6.12 -0.61
CA SER A 53 16.50 5.47 -0.67
C SER A 53 17.14 5.34 0.73
N ILE A 54 16.95 6.36 1.57
CA ILE A 54 17.43 6.36 2.96
C ILE A 54 16.72 5.27 3.79
N ALA A 55 15.42 5.08 3.59
CA ALA A 55 14.67 4.06 4.30
C ALA A 55 15.18 2.65 3.96
N MET A 56 15.43 2.40 2.69
CA MET A 56 15.95 1.13 2.21
C MET A 56 17.38 0.85 2.72
N ASP A 57 18.29 1.77 2.40
CA ASP A 57 19.72 1.54 2.57
C ASP A 57 20.18 1.64 4.03
N VAL A 58 19.50 2.46 4.85
CA VAL A 58 19.92 2.73 6.24
C VAL A 58 19.06 1.99 7.26
N PHE A 59 17.75 1.90 7.00
CA PHE A 59 16.82 1.35 7.99
C PHE A 59 16.35 -0.06 7.66
N GLY A 60 16.89 -0.67 6.56
CA GLY A 60 16.52 -2.02 6.14
C GLY A 60 15.02 -2.14 5.85
N ARG A 61 14.39 -1.00 5.48
CA ARG A 61 13.03 -1.03 4.99
C ARG A 61 13.09 -1.56 3.58
N ASP A 62 12.28 -2.52 3.27
CA ASP A 62 12.11 -3.03 1.93
C ASP A 62 11.47 -1.95 1.06
N GLY A 63 11.45 -2.12 -0.27
CA GLY A 63 10.97 -1.13 -1.23
C GLY A 63 9.61 -0.50 -0.99
N ASP A 64 9.06 -0.65 0.18
CA ASP A 64 7.75 -0.32 0.69
C ASP A 64 7.65 0.97 1.46
N PHE A 65 8.77 1.59 1.70
CA PHE A 65 8.78 2.83 2.43
C PHE A 65 8.11 3.93 1.63
N ASP A 66 6.89 4.32 2.03
CA ASP A 66 6.27 5.56 1.58
C ASP A 66 6.67 6.71 2.52
N PRO A 67 7.47 7.67 2.03
CA PRO A 67 7.84 8.85 2.82
C PRO A 67 6.66 9.70 3.27
N SER A 68 5.49 9.54 2.66
CA SER A 68 4.28 10.29 3.02
C SER A 68 3.56 9.68 4.23
N THR A 69 3.58 8.36 4.36
CA THR A 69 2.88 7.62 5.44
C THR A 69 3.82 7.16 6.54
N ASP A 70 5.03 6.69 6.23
CA ASP A 70 6.02 6.31 7.24
C ASP A 70 6.96 7.49 7.55
N ALA A 71 6.76 8.07 8.71
CA ALA A 71 7.57 9.20 9.17
C ALA A 71 8.97 8.81 9.65
N VAL A 72 9.39 7.53 9.58
CA VAL A 72 10.63 7.05 10.20
C VAL A 72 11.85 7.85 9.74
N VAL A 73 12.02 8.10 8.45
CA VAL A 73 13.15 8.90 7.94
C VAL A 73 13.04 10.34 8.38
N ARG A 74 11.83 10.94 8.36
CA ARG A 74 11.62 12.31 8.83
C ARG A 74 11.91 12.46 10.32
N VAL A 75 11.44 11.50 11.14
CA VAL A 75 11.68 11.48 12.59
C VAL A 75 13.15 11.27 12.88
N GLN A 76 13.80 10.32 12.22
CA GLN A 76 15.23 10.06 12.42
C GLN A 76 16.12 11.21 11.91
N ALA A 77 15.74 11.86 10.81
CA ALA A 77 16.43 13.07 10.35
C ALA A 77 16.19 14.25 11.28
N GLY A 78 15.01 14.37 11.89
CA GLY A 78 14.74 15.35 12.96
C GLY A 78 15.69 15.14 14.15
N ARG A 79 15.71 13.90 14.66
CA ARG A 79 16.62 13.52 15.77
C ARG A 79 18.11 13.68 15.40
N LEU A 80 18.50 13.37 14.17
CA LEU A 80 19.85 13.59 13.69
C LEU A 80 20.23 15.08 13.70
N ARG A 81 19.31 15.96 13.29
CA ARG A 81 19.54 17.43 13.36
C ARG A 81 19.75 17.92 14.79
N GLU A 82 18.95 17.42 15.74
CA GLU A 82 19.10 17.73 17.17
C GLU A 82 20.45 17.25 17.71
N LEU A 83 20.86 16.03 17.40
CA LEU A 83 22.16 15.50 17.81
C LEU A 83 23.31 16.30 17.20
N LEU A 84 23.24 16.69 15.93
CA LEU A 84 24.22 17.55 15.28
C LEU A 84 24.31 18.92 15.95
N GLN A 85 23.15 19.55 16.24
CA GLN A 85 23.12 20.81 16.96
C GLN A 85 23.74 20.69 18.36
N HIS A 86 23.42 19.63 19.08
CA HIS A 86 23.97 19.39 20.41
C HIS A 86 25.48 19.15 20.36
N TYR A 87 25.95 18.33 19.40
CA TYR A 87 27.38 18.06 19.22
C TYR A 87 28.16 19.34 18.94
N PHE A 88 27.77 20.14 17.96
CA PHE A 88 28.45 21.37 17.59
C PHE A 88 28.31 22.52 18.61
N ALA A 89 27.35 22.41 19.54
CA ALA A 89 27.22 23.33 20.67
C ALA A 89 28.10 22.96 21.86
N ASN A 90 28.55 21.69 21.97
CA ASN A 90 29.28 21.16 23.13
C ASN A 90 30.63 20.55 22.70
N GLU A 91 30.63 19.27 22.31
CA GLU A 91 31.85 18.50 22.01
C GLU A 91 32.57 19.01 20.73
N GLY A 92 31.81 19.41 19.71
CA GLY A 92 32.31 19.80 18.38
C GLY A 92 32.51 21.30 18.17
N ILE A 93 32.57 22.13 19.23
CA ILE A 93 32.77 23.60 19.09
C ILE A 93 34.07 23.91 18.33
N ALA A 94 35.08 23.06 18.45
CA ALA A 94 36.39 23.23 17.85
C ALA A 94 36.54 22.59 16.46
N GLU A 95 35.51 21.97 15.92
CA GLU A 95 35.57 21.30 14.63
C GLU A 95 35.84 22.29 13.47
N PRO A 96 36.77 21.97 12.53
CA PRO A 96 37.07 22.84 11.39
C PRO A 96 35.92 22.90 10.38
N VAL A 97 35.09 21.86 10.32
CA VAL A 97 33.93 21.75 9.41
C VAL A 97 32.67 21.49 10.22
N ARG A 98 31.65 22.29 9.99
CA ARG A 98 30.31 22.04 10.55
C ARG A 98 29.47 21.29 9.52
N ILE A 99 28.95 20.13 9.91
CA ILE A 99 28.03 19.31 9.11
C ILE A 99 26.60 19.61 9.55
N ALA A 100 25.72 19.95 8.63
CA ALA A 100 24.32 20.19 8.92
C ALA A 100 23.42 19.49 7.89
N ILE A 101 22.22 19.11 8.31
CA ILE A 101 21.18 18.56 7.44
C ILE A 101 20.03 19.58 7.34
N PRO A 102 19.84 20.26 6.20
CA PRO A 102 18.82 21.30 6.05
C PRO A 102 17.39 20.77 6.29
N ARG A 103 16.50 21.63 6.78
CA ARG A 103 15.08 21.29 6.89
C ARG A 103 14.47 21.21 5.48
N GLY A 104 13.64 20.20 5.25
CA GLY A 104 13.03 19.94 3.94
C GLY A 104 13.87 19.07 2.99
N GLY A 105 15.11 18.71 3.36
CA GLY A 105 16.00 17.86 2.57
C GLY A 105 16.82 16.90 3.43
N TYR A 106 17.57 16.03 2.76
CA TYR A 106 18.49 15.06 3.41
C TYR A 106 19.94 15.20 2.93
N VAL A 107 20.20 16.09 1.97
CA VAL A 107 21.53 16.37 1.47
C VAL A 107 22.31 17.16 2.52
N PRO A 108 23.48 16.69 2.99
CA PRO A 108 24.31 17.42 3.93
C PRO A 108 24.79 18.74 3.36
N SER A 109 24.91 19.74 4.21
CA SER A 109 25.59 21.00 3.94
C SER A 109 26.78 21.16 4.86
N TYR A 110 27.83 21.80 4.38
CA TYR A 110 29.11 21.95 5.07
C TYR A 110 29.48 23.42 5.18
N GLU A 111 29.83 23.84 6.40
CA GLU A 111 30.29 25.19 6.69
C GLU A 111 31.71 25.13 7.27
N LEU A 112 32.64 25.95 6.75
CA LEU A 112 33.96 26.09 7.35
C LEU A 112 33.86 26.96 8.61
N ASN A 113 34.42 26.48 9.72
CA ASN A 113 34.55 27.28 10.92
C ASN A 113 35.77 28.21 10.78
N ALA A 114 35.53 29.44 10.36
CA ALA A 114 36.55 30.44 10.04
C ALA A 114 37.54 30.77 11.20
N ILE A 115 37.21 30.35 12.42
CA ILE A 115 38.04 30.64 13.62
C ILE A 115 39.21 29.67 13.80
N ARG A 116 39.21 28.51 13.12
CA ARG A 116 40.20 27.44 13.34
C ARG A 116 40.65 26.66 12.09
N LEU A 117 40.86 27.32 10.97
CA LEU A 117 41.59 26.71 9.86
C LEU A 117 43.01 26.36 10.28
N PRO A 118 43.56 25.14 10.03
CA PRO A 118 44.97 24.83 10.22
C PRO A 118 45.85 25.84 9.48
N ALA A 119 47.01 26.18 10.05
CA ALA A 119 47.89 27.21 9.52
C ALA A 119 48.33 26.99 8.06
N GLU A 120 48.34 25.73 7.59
CA GLU A 120 48.67 25.34 6.22
C GLU A 120 47.64 25.76 5.16
N GLN A 121 46.34 25.86 5.53
CA GLN A 121 45.30 26.31 4.59
C GLN A 121 45.22 27.84 4.47
N ARG A 122 45.70 28.59 5.46
CA ARG A 122 45.80 30.06 5.39
C ARG A 122 46.89 30.55 4.40
N GLN A 123 47.88 29.71 4.09
CA GLN A 123 48.94 30.06 3.11
C GLN A 123 48.55 29.77 1.66
N ALA A 124 47.55 28.93 1.43
CA ALA A 124 47.06 28.63 0.09
C ALA A 124 46.10 29.69 -0.48
N GLU A 125 45.45 30.48 0.36
CA GLU A 125 44.57 31.58 -0.08
C GLU A 125 45.28 32.93 -0.27
N GLY A 126 46.55 33.03 0.08
CA GLY A 126 47.37 34.26 -0.03
C GLY A 126 48.29 34.39 -1.25
N ALA A 127 48.29 33.43 -2.14
CA ALA A 127 49.20 33.42 -3.30
C ALA A 127 48.41 33.39 -4.62
N ALA A 128 47.97 34.56 -5.08
CA ALA A 128 47.64 34.77 -6.49
C ALA A 128 48.84 35.38 -7.20
N PRO A 129 49.36 34.80 -8.28
CA PRO A 129 50.40 35.44 -9.09
C PRO A 129 49.75 36.48 -10.01
N ALA A 130 50.30 37.68 -9.89
CA ALA A 130 50.09 38.78 -10.83
C ALA A 130 50.67 38.42 -12.20
N SER A 131 49.99 38.69 -13.25
CA SER A 131 50.56 38.96 -14.57
C SER A 131 49.71 39.99 -15.33
N VAL A 132 50.37 41.13 -15.53
CA VAL A 132 49.96 42.24 -16.37
C VAL A 132 50.37 41.91 -17.80
N PRO A 133 49.67 42.44 -18.84
CA PRO A 133 50.30 43.47 -19.62
C PRO A 133 49.44 44.70 -19.99
N SER A 134 50.10 45.79 -19.88
CA SER A 134 50.06 47.12 -20.45
C SER A 134 49.13 47.45 -21.62
N GLY A 135 48.59 48.65 -21.55
CA GLY A 135 48.00 49.37 -22.66
C GLY A 135 47.22 50.59 -22.23
N LEU A 136 47.92 51.75 -22.10
CA LEU A 136 47.36 53.11 -21.96
C LEU A 136 46.88 53.66 -23.31
N PRO A 137 46.05 54.77 -23.40
CA PRO A 137 46.39 56.08 -22.86
C PRO A 137 45.23 56.96 -22.28
N GLU A 138 45.70 57.84 -21.37
CA GLU A 138 45.43 59.24 -21.07
C GLU A 138 44.00 59.87 -21.23
N GLY A 139 43.47 60.40 -20.26
CA GLY A 139 43.18 61.49 -19.38
C GLY A 139 42.29 62.63 -19.95
N PRO A 140 41.93 63.74 -19.28
CA PRO A 140 42.00 64.10 -17.85
C PRO A 140 40.72 64.74 -17.30
N GLY A 141 40.64 64.98 -15.99
CA GLY A 141 39.75 66.02 -15.46
C GLY A 141 39.19 65.80 -14.05
N LEU A 142 39.91 66.23 -13.06
CA LEU A 142 39.64 67.12 -11.91
C LEU A 142 38.32 67.07 -11.11
N ALA A 143 38.55 66.87 -9.81
CA ALA A 143 38.00 67.55 -8.62
C ALA A 143 36.55 67.19 -8.19
N GLU A 144 36.28 66.87 -6.95
CA GLU A 144 36.33 67.66 -5.72
C GLU A 144 35.77 66.84 -4.53
N ALA A 145 36.15 67.27 -3.34
CA ALA A 145 36.06 66.66 -2.04
C ALA A 145 34.64 66.39 -1.47
N ALA A 146 34.63 65.37 -0.58
CA ALA A 146 33.85 65.06 0.61
C ALA A 146 32.66 65.99 1.06
N PRO A 147 31.71 65.50 1.89
CA PRO A 147 31.98 64.98 3.24
C PRO A 147 31.14 63.79 3.72
N LEU A 148 31.63 63.21 4.81
CA LEU A 148 31.07 62.26 5.74
C LEU A 148 29.60 62.58 6.14
N MET A 149 28.75 61.57 6.07
CA MET A 149 27.54 61.49 6.91
C MET A 149 27.35 60.12 7.54
N SER A 150 27.16 60.17 8.84
CA SER A 150 26.90 59.11 9.81
C SER A 150 25.68 58.22 9.53
N PRO A 151 25.54 57.09 10.24
CA PRO A 151 24.69 56.00 9.85
C PRO A 151 23.21 56.29 10.12
N ALA A 152 22.36 55.98 9.15
CA ALA A 152 20.93 55.99 9.30
C ALA A 152 20.44 54.80 10.10
N ALA A 153 19.60 55.07 11.07
CA ALA A 153 18.98 54.20 12.04
C ALA A 153 18.28 52.97 11.42
N SER A 154 18.54 51.85 12.04
CA SER A 154 17.81 50.59 11.83
C SER A 154 16.35 50.75 12.13
N ALA A 155 15.48 50.43 11.19
CA ALA A 155 14.05 50.30 11.43
C ALA A 155 13.77 49.12 12.39
N PRO A 156 12.85 49.26 13.37
CA PRO A 156 12.57 48.18 14.31
C PRO A 156 11.82 47.06 13.62
N ALA A 157 12.27 45.82 13.84
CA ALA A 157 11.59 44.59 13.45
C ALA A 157 10.16 44.55 14.05
N PRO A 158 9.15 44.04 13.31
CA PRO A 158 7.80 43.97 13.85
C PRO A 158 7.78 42.98 15.04
N SER A 159 7.34 43.48 16.17
CA SER A 159 7.34 42.77 17.45
C SER A 159 6.43 41.55 17.39
N LEU A 160 6.99 40.38 17.61
CA LEU A 160 6.35 39.03 17.71
C LEU A 160 5.15 39.05 18.71
N THR A 161 5.20 39.95 19.68
CA THR A 161 4.17 40.13 20.72
C THR A 161 2.79 40.54 20.19
N ARG A 162 2.72 41.19 19.01
CA ARG A 162 1.44 41.61 18.42
C ARG A 162 0.69 40.44 17.80
N HIS A 163 1.39 39.54 17.12
CA HIS A 163 0.81 38.32 16.53
C HIS A 163 0.39 37.31 17.61
N LEU A 164 1.14 37.21 18.71
CA LEU A 164 0.79 36.36 19.83
C LEU A 164 -0.51 36.79 20.52
N ARG A 165 -0.77 38.11 20.64
CA ARG A 165 -2.02 38.63 21.19
C ARG A 165 -3.22 38.36 20.30
N PHE A 166 -3.08 38.43 18.99
CA PHE A 166 -4.15 38.08 18.03
C PHE A 166 -4.42 36.58 18.05
N PHE A 167 -3.39 35.76 18.17
CA PHE A 167 -3.52 34.30 18.27
C PHE A 167 -4.29 33.89 19.54
N TRP A 168 -3.91 34.42 20.69
CA TRP A 168 -4.61 34.14 21.95
C TRP A 168 -6.02 34.72 21.98
N GLY A 169 -6.27 35.86 21.31
CA GLY A 169 -7.60 36.41 21.13
C GLY A 169 -8.50 35.54 20.28
N ALA A 170 -7.98 34.94 19.21
CA ALA A 170 -8.72 34.00 18.38
C ALA A 170 -9.07 32.70 19.12
N ILE A 171 -8.14 32.16 19.92
CA ILE A 171 -8.39 30.98 20.77
C ILE A 171 -9.48 31.30 21.82
N ALA A 172 -9.42 32.44 22.49
CA ALA A 172 -10.44 32.82 23.45
C ALA A 172 -11.83 32.98 22.80
N LEU A 173 -11.90 33.50 21.57
CA LEU A 173 -13.15 33.61 20.81
C LEU A 173 -13.73 32.21 20.46
N VAL A 174 -12.89 31.29 20.06
CA VAL A 174 -13.31 29.91 19.75
C VAL A 174 -13.82 29.19 21.01
N ILE A 175 -13.15 29.37 22.16
CA ILE A 175 -13.58 28.78 23.44
C ILE A 175 -14.90 29.41 23.88
N ALA A 176 -15.08 30.70 23.74
CA ALA A 176 -16.34 31.39 24.06
C ALA A 176 -17.49 30.91 23.15
N MET A 177 -17.22 30.72 21.87
CA MET A 177 -18.21 30.24 20.91
C MET A 177 -18.60 28.78 21.16
N LEU A 178 -17.64 27.93 21.54
CA LEU A 178 -17.89 26.56 21.99
C LEU A 178 -18.70 26.53 23.30
N GLY A 179 -18.39 27.40 24.24
CA GLY A 179 -19.15 27.55 25.50
C GLY A 179 -20.60 27.94 25.26
N VAL A 180 -20.88 28.87 24.35
CA VAL A 180 -22.24 29.26 23.93
C VAL A 180 -22.97 28.12 23.25
N LEU A 181 -22.25 27.31 22.44
CA LEU A 181 -22.83 26.15 21.77
C LEU A 181 -23.23 25.06 22.79
N ILE A 182 -22.37 24.79 23.78
CA ILE A 182 -22.65 23.85 24.87
C ILE A 182 -23.81 24.33 25.74
N LEU A 183 -23.88 25.62 26.06
CA LEU A 183 -25.00 26.21 26.82
C LEU A 183 -26.31 26.16 26.04
N ARG A 184 -26.29 26.33 24.72
CA ARG A 184 -27.48 26.13 23.88
C ARG A 184 -27.94 24.69 23.79
N GLN A 185 -27.02 23.73 23.79
CA GLN A 185 -27.37 22.29 23.78
C GLN A 185 -27.73 21.74 25.16
N GLY A 186 -27.28 22.39 26.24
CA GLY A 186 -27.56 21.97 27.63
C GLY A 186 -28.77 22.66 28.29
N GLY A 187 -29.38 23.66 27.62
CA GLY A 187 -30.47 24.45 28.17
C GLY A 187 -31.83 23.76 28.26
N ASP A 188 -32.04 22.67 27.53
CA ASP A 188 -33.35 21.98 27.49
C ASP A 188 -33.49 20.82 28.48
N ALA A 189 -32.49 20.56 29.31
CA ALA A 189 -32.47 19.41 30.21
C ALA A 189 -32.74 19.69 31.69
N LEU A 190 -32.96 20.95 32.12
CA LEU A 190 -32.98 21.30 33.57
C LEU A 190 -34.22 22.07 34.09
N LEU A 191 -35.29 22.30 33.29
CA LEU A 191 -36.51 22.89 33.84
C LEU A 191 -37.75 22.27 33.20
N GLY A 192 -38.41 21.33 33.87
CA GLY A 192 -39.71 20.85 33.46
C GLY A 192 -40.21 19.60 34.20
N GLY A 193 -40.44 19.73 35.52
CA GLY A 193 -41.37 18.83 36.18
C GLY A 193 -42.77 19.45 36.19
N GLY A 194 -43.79 18.68 35.73
CA GLY A 194 -45.17 19.09 35.84
C GLY A 194 -46.08 18.31 34.85
N ASP A 195 -46.87 17.39 35.38
CA ASP A 195 -47.91 16.61 34.71
C ASP A 195 -48.93 17.46 33.96
N THR A 196 -49.16 17.17 32.69
CA THR A 196 -50.50 17.21 32.07
C THR A 196 -50.49 16.41 30.78
N ALA A 197 -51.42 15.44 30.69
CA ALA A 197 -51.70 14.69 29.48
C ALA A 197 -52.24 15.63 28.38
N SER A 198 -51.63 15.66 27.23
CA SER A 198 -52.16 16.15 25.99
C SER A 198 -51.57 15.41 24.80
N THR A 199 -52.48 14.93 23.98
CA THR A 199 -52.30 14.30 22.67
C THR A 199 -51.20 14.93 21.86
N VAL A 200 -50.14 14.14 21.56
CA VAL A 200 -49.01 14.58 20.74
C VAL A 200 -49.29 14.16 19.31
N GLU A 201 -49.50 15.15 18.47
CA GLU A 201 -49.25 15.03 17.02
C GLU A 201 -47.77 14.66 16.80
N THR A 202 -47.58 13.55 16.12
CA THR A 202 -46.24 13.02 15.78
C THR A 202 -45.59 13.93 14.75
N THR A 203 -44.85 14.92 15.19
CA THR A 203 -43.86 15.58 14.35
C THR A 203 -42.72 14.58 14.07
N ALA A 204 -42.59 14.19 12.80
CA ALA A 204 -41.53 13.33 12.32
C ALA A 204 -40.17 13.97 12.65
N THR A 205 -39.56 13.52 13.74
CA THR A 205 -38.12 13.72 13.98
C THR A 205 -37.41 13.01 12.86
N SER A 206 -36.69 13.75 12.00
CA SER A 206 -35.74 13.15 11.06
C SER A 206 -34.73 12.34 11.86
N SER A 207 -34.98 11.05 11.97
CA SER A 207 -33.99 10.10 12.48
C SER A 207 -32.81 10.20 11.54
N VAL A 208 -31.68 10.70 12.02
CA VAL A 208 -30.40 10.45 11.36
C VAL A 208 -30.31 8.93 11.28
N ALA A 209 -30.52 8.39 10.08
CA ALA A 209 -30.45 6.95 9.86
C ALA A 209 -29.07 6.49 10.35
N SER A 210 -29.06 5.52 11.25
CA SER A 210 -27.82 4.85 11.65
C SER A 210 -27.15 4.34 10.38
N PRO A 211 -25.82 4.44 10.26
CA PRO A 211 -25.12 3.88 9.11
C PRO A 211 -25.52 2.40 8.97
N PRO A 212 -25.62 1.89 7.73
CA PRO A 212 -26.01 0.50 7.49
C PRO A 212 -25.06 -0.42 8.25
N ALA A 213 -25.63 -1.42 8.94
CA ALA A 213 -24.84 -2.42 9.63
C ALA A 213 -24.00 -3.20 8.59
N GLU A 214 -22.72 -3.30 8.81
CA GLU A 214 -21.81 -4.01 7.87
C GLU A 214 -22.09 -5.52 7.89
N ASN A 215 -22.57 -6.06 9.02
CA ASN A 215 -23.00 -7.46 9.20
C ASN A 215 -21.97 -8.48 8.68
N LEU A 216 -20.69 -8.25 8.94
CA LEU A 216 -19.64 -9.19 8.59
C LEU A 216 -19.67 -10.42 9.50
N PRO A 217 -19.19 -11.60 9.04
CA PRO A 217 -19.06 -12.78 9.89
C PRO A 217 -18.14 -12.50 11.09
N LEU A 218 -18.58 -12.88 12.29
CA LEU A 218 -17.80 -12.77 13.52
C LEU A 218 -16.87 -13.97 13.66
N ILE A 219 -15.58 -13.75 13.84
CA ILE A 219 -14.58 -14.81 13.94
C ILE A 219 -13.89 -14.77 15.30
N TYR A 220 -13.82 -15.94 15.94
CA TYR A 220 -13.14 -16.17 17.22
C TYR A 220 -12.03 -17.21 17.08
N ILE A 221 -11.11 -17.23 18.03
CA ILE A 221 -10.12 -18.31 18.19
C ILE A 221 -10.28 -18.90 19.60
N ALA A 222 -10.31 -20.24 19.67
CA ALA A 222 -10.27 -20.96 20.92
C ALA A 222 -9.07 -21.94 20.92
N VAL A 223 -8.19 -21.84 21.91
CA VAL A 223 -7.00 -22.68 22.03
C VAL A 223 -7.29 -23.76 23.06
N LYS A 224 -7.49 -25.00 22.61
CA LYS A 224 -7.78 -26.17 23.47
C LYS A 224 -6.58 -27.09 23.66
N ALA A 225 -5.47 -26.83 22.92
CA ALA A 225 -4.21 -27.54 23.04
C ALA A 225 -3.19 -26.70 23.81
N SER A 226 -2.47 -27.33 24.74
CA SER A 226 -1.48 -26.66 25.62
C SER A 226 -0.04 -26.93 25.18
N SER A 227 0.23 -26.96 23.85
CA SER A 227 1.56 -27.18 23.30
C SER A 227 2.19 -25.88 22.76
N PRO A 228 3.53 -25.76 22.69
CA PRO A 228 4.21 -24.65 22.05
C PRO A 228 3.81 -24.46 20.58
N GLU A 229 3.54 -25.57 19.89
CA GLU A 229 3.07 -25.63 18.50
C GLU A 229 1.70 -24.95 18.37
N ALA A 230 0.75 -25.31 19.25
CA ALA A 230 -0.57 -24.70 19.27
C ALA A 230 -0.52 -23.20 19.57
N ALA A 231 0.37 -22.77 20.46
CA ALA A 231 0.57 -21.35 20.75
C ALA A 231 1.13 -20.60 19.54
N ARG A 232 2.03 -21.20 18.77
CA ARG A 232 2.61 -20.67 17.54
C ARG A 232 1.54 -20.52 16.45
N VAL A 233 0.77 -21.59 16.20
CA VAL A 233 -0.35 -21.59 15.26
C VAL A 233 -1.40 -20.54 15.63
N ALA A 234 -1.75 -20.43 16.92
CA ALA A 234 -2.68 -19.41 17.42
C ALA A 234 -2.18 -17.98 17.17
N ALA A 235 -0.88 -17.75 17.36
CA ALA A 235 -0.27 -16.44 17.12
C ALA A 235 -0.33 -16.07 15.62
N SER A 236 0.01 -17.02 14.73
CA SER A 236 -0.07 -16.81 13.28
C SER A 236 -1.52 -16.60 12.81
N LEU A 237 -2.49 -17.38 13.33
CA LEU A 237 -3.92 -17.18 13.03
C LEU A 237 -4.40 -15.79 13.45
N ARG A 238 -4.04 -15.33 14.67
CA ARG A 238 -4.41 -13.97 15.13
C ARG A 238 -3.83 -12.88 14.23
N SER A 239 -2.57 -13.04 13.86
CA SER A 239 -1.88 -12.10 12.97
C SER A 239 -2.57 -12.02 11.61
N GLY A 240 -2.87 -13.18 11.02
CA GLY A 240 -3.51 -13.25 9.72
C GLY A 240 -4.95 -12.75 9.71
N LEU A 241 -5.79 -13.19 10.66
CA LEU A 241 -7.19 -12.78 10.75
C LEU A 241 -7.37 -11.27 10.91
N ALA A 242 -6.47 -10.61 11.64
CA ALA A 242 -6.51 -9.16 11.85
C ALA A 242 -6.32 -8.34 10.56
N GLY A 243 -5.83 -8.95 9.49
CA GLY A 243 -5.60 -8.29 8.21
C GLY A 243 -6.73 -8.48 7.18
N PHE A 244 -7.80 -9.20 7.50
CA PHE A 244 -8.93 -9.39 6.59
C PHE A 244 -10.08 -8.43 6.89
N ASP A 245 -10.41 -7.54 5.94
CA ASP A 245 -11.55 -6.62 6.04
C ASP A 245 -12.90 -7.32 5.75
N THR A 246 -12.88 -8.59 5.36
CA THR A 246 -14.08 -9.38 5.03
C THR A 246 -14.72 -10.04 6.24
N ILE A 247 -14.17 -9.87 7.42
CA ILE A 247 -14.65 -10.45 8.68
C ILE A 247 -14.51 -9.45 9.83
N ASP A 248 -15.26 -9.67 10.89
CA ASP A 248 -15.04 -9.04 12.19
C ASP A 248 -14.28 -10.02 13.10
N PHE A 249 -12.97 -9.83 13.22
CA PHE A 249 -12.14 -10.65 14.10
C PHE A 249 -12.16 -10.16 15.54
N ILE A 250 -12.61 -11.02 16.46
CA ILE A 250 -12.67 -10.75 17.89
C ILE A 250 -11.43 -11.34 18.55
N GLY A 251 -10.43 -10.49 18.79
CA GLY A 251 -9.10 -10.89 19.29
C GLY A 251 -9.02 -11.29 20.76
N ARG A 252 -10.14 -11.35 21.51
CA ARG A 252 -10.16 -11.88 22.88
C ARG A 252 -10.21 -13.40 22.82
N ASP A 253 -9.41 -14.04 23.66
CA ASP A 253 -9.57 -15.47 23.89
C ASP A 253 -10.98 -15.71 24.44
N ALA A 254 -11.66 -16.71 23.91
CA ALA A 254 -12.88 -17.21 24.52
C ALA A 254 -12.48 -17.93 25.82
N ASP A 255 -12.23 -17.18 26.89
CA ASP A 255 -11.88 -17.71 28.21
C ASP A 255 -13.09 -18.30 28.99
N GLY A 256 -14.13 -18.68 28.27
CA GLY A 256 -15.34 -19.29 28.78
C GLY A 256 -16.27 -18.36 29.56
N THR A 257 -15.92 -17.06 29.69
CA THR A 257 -16.74 -16.07 30.41
C THR A 257 -17.59 -15.21 29.49
N HIS A 258 -17.34 -15.26 28.18
CA HIS A 258 -18.18 -14.67 27.13
C HIS A 258 -18.78 -15.83 26.33
N ASP A 259 -20.07 -16.03 26.51
CA ASP A 259 -20.84 -16.79 25.54
C ASP A 259 -20.78 -15.98 24.24
N PRO A 260 -20.02 -16.42 23.21
CA PRO A 260 -20.02 -15.70 21.94
C PRO A 260 -21.48 -15.69 21.53
N ALA A 261 -22.09 -14.50 21.43
CA ALA A 261 -23.49 -14.33 21.09
C ALA A 261 -23.84 -15.39 20.03
N ALA A 262 -24.82 -16.26 20.34
CA ALA A 262 -25.18 -17.39 19.48
C ALA A 262 -25.82 -16.89 18.18
N ASP A 263 -25.08 -16.05 17.46
CA ASP A 263 -25.44 -15.53 16.17
C ASP A 263 -25.11 -16.60 15.11
N ALA A 264 -26.03 -16.85 14.23
CA ALA A 264 -25.89 -17.80 13.14
C ALA A 264 -24.68 -17.46 12.21
N THR A 265 -24.15 -16.24 12.27
CA THR A 265 -22.99 -15.76 11.50
C THR A 265 -21.70 -15.69 12.32
N SER A 266 -21.67 -16.35 13.49
CA SER A 266 -20.47 -16.44 14.35
C SER A 266 -19.73 -17.75 14.13
N PHE A 267 -18.40 -17.69 14.01
CA PHE A 267 -17.54 -18.84 13.75
C PHE A 267 -16.33 -18.84 14.67
N VAL A 268 -15.80 -20.02 14.97
CA VAL A 268 -14.62 -20.19 15.81
C VAL A 268 -13.60 -21.10 15.13
N PHE A 269 -12.33 -20.68 15.16
CA PHE A 269 -11.20 -21.54 14.89
C PHE A 269 -10.77 -22.20 16.19
N ASP A 270 -11.10 -23.46 16.33
CA ASP A 270 -10.67 -24.30 17.44
C ASP A 270 -9.28 -24.88 17.14
N ILE A 271 -8.33 -24.65 18.02
CA ILE A 271 -6.99 -25.24 17.94
C ILE A 271 -6.92 -26.38 18.96
N VAL A 272 -6.98 -27.60 18.47
CA VAL A 272 -7.03 -28.82 19.27
C VAL A 272 -5.77 -29.66 19.09
N PRO A 273 -5.45 -30.60 20.04
CA PRO A 273 -4.34 -31.54 19.84
C PRO A 273 -4.56 -32.37 18.58
N GLY A 274 -3.49 -32.56 17.80
CA GLY A 274 -3.50 -33.45 16.63
C GLY A 274 -3.26 -34.92 16.98
N PRO A 275 -3.17 -35.79 15.97
CA PRO A 275 -2.95 -37.24 16.16
C PRO A 275 -1.65 -37.59 16.87
N THR A 276 -0.61 -36.80 16.70
CA THR A 276 0.67 -36.98 17.41
C THR A 276 0.92 -35.80 18.36
N PRO A 277 1.83 -35.94 19.37
CA PRO A 277 2.09 -34.84 20.31
C PRO A 277 2.59 -33.54 19.68
N SER A 278 3.21 -33.60 18.51
CA SER A 278 3.73 -32.46 17.77
C SER A 278 2.75 -31.92 16.73
N ASP A 279 1.63 -32.59 16.51
CA ASP A 279 0.62 -32.17 15.55
C ASP A 279 -0.39 -31.24 16.21
N VAL A 280 -0.96 -30.34 15.39
CA VAL A 280 -2.02 -29.43 15.80
C VAL A 280 -3.14 -29.50 14.77
N THR A 281 -4.36 -29.72 15.23
CA THR A 281 -5.53 -29.68 14.35
C THR A 281 -6.26 -28.35 14.52
N ILE A 282 -6.59 -27.70 13.39
CA ILE A 282 -7.40 -26.50 13.30
C ILE A 282 -8.77 -26.90 12.79
N GLU A 283 -9.83 -26.58 13.53
CA GLU A 283 -11.21 -26.79 13.13
C GLU A 283 -11.93 -25.45 13.04
N LEU A 284 -12.56 -25.19 11.91
CA LEU A 284 -13.47 -24.05 11.76
C LEU A 284 -14.89 -24.53 11.97
N GLN A 285 -15.59 -23.96 12.95
CA GLN A 285 -16.93 -24.34 13.32
C GLN A 285 -17.86 -23.14 13.36
N ASN A 286 -19.15 -23.33 12.98
CA ASN A 286 -20.19 -22.36 13.28
C ASN A 286 -20.60 -22.48 14.75
N VAL A 287 -20.58 -21.38 15.49
CA VAL A 287 -20.78 -21.36 16.94
C VAL A 287 -22.20 -21.80 17.33
N ALA A 288 -23.24 -21.34 16.60
CA ALA A 288 -24.62 -21.61 16.93
C ALA A 288 -25.02 -23.10 16.73
N THR A 289 -24.47 -23.75 15.69
CA THR A 289 -24.86 -25.11 15.31
C THR A 289 -23.82 -26.18 15.64
N GLY A 290 -22.60 -25.79 15.95
CA GLY A 290 -21.46 -26.71 16.11
C GLY A 290 -21.04 -27.39 14.81
N ARG A 291 -21.55 -26.95 13.65
CA ARG A 291 -21.20 -27.54 12.35
C ARG A 291 -19.75 -27.21 12.01
N VAL A 292 -18.94 -28.25 11.80
CA VAL A 292 -17.57 -28.13 11.33
C VAL A 292 -17.56 -27.86 9.82
N LEU A 293 -16.93 -26.75 9.41
CA LEU A 293 -16.81 -26.33 8.02
C LEU A 293 -15.44 -26.71 7.43
N LEU A 294 -14.42 -26.78 8.26
CA LEU A 294 -13.07 -27.19 7.91
C LEU A 294 -12.43 -27.93 9.10
N SER A 295 -11.68 -28.99 8.82
CA SER A 295 -10.74 -29.60 9.77
C SER A 295 -9.41 -29.85 9.05
N ARG A 296 -8.31 -29.34 9.59
CA ARG A 296 -6.96 -29.45 9.03
C ARG A 296 -5.98 -29.87 10.11
N ASN A 297 -5.32 -30.99 9.90
CA ASN A 297 -4.18 -31.38 10.73
C ASN A 297 -2.90 -30.74 10.17
N LEU A 298 -2.21 -29.99 11.00
CA LEU A 298 -0.87 -29.48 10.75
C LEU A 298 0.11 -30.44 11.42
N THR A 299 0.91 -31.13 10.62
CA THR A 299 1.97 -32.01 11.09
C THR A 299 3.11 -31.24 11.76
N ALA A 300 4.06 -31.92 12.36
CA ALA A 300 5.25 -31.27 12.93
C ALA A 300 6.02 -30.44 11.87
N GLU A 301 5.98 -30.85 10.61
CA GLU A 301 6.60 -30.15 9.48
C GLU A 301 5.79 -28.88 9.13
N ASP A 302 4.46 -28.99 9.02
CA ASP A 302 3.56 -27.88 8.67
C ASP A 302 3.54 -26.77 9.72
N ASN A 303 3.73 -27.10 10.99
CA ASN A 303 3.72 -26.17 12.11
C ASN A 303 5.13 -25.77 12.60
N ALA A 304 6.17 -26.15 11.86
CA ALA A 304 7.54 -25.68 12.10
C ALA A 304 7.64 -24.14 11.97
N PRO A 305 8.60 -23.50 12.65
CA PRO A 305 8.69 -22.03 12.67
C PRO A 305 8.81 -21.37 11.29
N ASP A 306 9.35 -22.07 10.32
CA ASP A 306 9.56 -21.63 8.93
C ASP A 306 8.43 -22.01 7.96
N ALA A 307 7.50 -22.89 8.38
CA ALA A 307 6.39 -23.38 7.55
C ALA A 307 4.99 -22.96 8.05
N VAL A 308 4.87 -22.60 9.32
CA VAL A 308 3.56 -22.32 9.94
C VAL A 308 2.83 -21.14 9.29
N GLU A 309 3.56 -20.15 8.81
CA GLU A 309 2.96 -18.97 8.16
C GLU A 309 2.30 -19.37 6.85
N ASP A 310 2.95 -20.17 6.01
CA ASP A 310 2.39 -20.66 4.74
C ASP A 310 1.18 -21.58 4.99
N SER A 311 1.28 -22.47 5.99
CA SER A 311 0.20 -23.37 6.37
C SER A 311 -1.04 -22.60 6.84
N VAL A 312 -0.85 -21.57 7.65
CA VAL A 312 -1.93 -20.70 8.13
C VAL A 312 -2.46 -19.83 6.98
N ALA A 313 -1.61 -19.28 6.12
CA ALA A 313 -2.02 -18.52 4.94
C ALA A 313 -2.93 -19.34 4.01
N ASN A 314 -2.59 -20.62 3.79
CA ASN A 314 -3.46 -21.54 3.02
C ASN A 314 -4.83 -21.71 3.68
N ILE A 315 -4.88 -21.93 4.99
CA ILE A 315 -6.14 -22.09 5.74
C ILE A 315 -6.97 -20.81 5.65
N LEU A 316 -6.37 -19.65 5.91
CA LEU A 316 -7.08 -18.37 5.90
C LEU A 316 -7.56 -18.01 4.50
N THR A 317 -6.71 -18.13 3.48
CA THR A 317 -7.10 -17.86 2.08
C THR A 317 -8.20 -18.80 1.59
N SER A 318 -8.26 -20.04 2.10
CA SER A 318 -9.32 -20.99 1.74
C SER A 318 -10.62 -20.81 2.52
N THR A 319 -10.63 -20.05 3.62
CA THR A 319 -11.80 -19.98 4.52
C THR A 319 -12.43 -18.61 4.63
N ILE A 320 -11.64 -17.56 4.62
CA ILE A 320 -12.07 -16.19 4.96
C ILE A 320 -12.66 -15.40 3.78
N PRO A 321 -12.15 -15.50 2.53
CA PRO A 321 -12.74 -14.79 1.39
C PRO A 321 -14.19 -15.21 1.12
N ALA A 322 -14.92 -14.37 0.37
CA ALA A 322 -16.32 -14.61 0.03
C ALA A 322 -16.57 -15.93 -0.75
N SER A 323 -15.55 -16.48 -1.39
CA SER A 323 -15.54 -17.82 -2.00
C SER A 323 -15.38 -18.97 -0.99
N GLY A 324 -15.04 -18.67 0.26
CA GLY A 324 -14.74 -19.67 1.28
C GLY A 324 -15.97 -20.26 1.98
N PRO A 325 -15.78 -21.32 2.78
CA PRO A 325 -16.86 -22.05 3.45
C PRO A 325 -17.66 -21.22 4.46
N ILE A 326 -17.09 -20.15 5.03
CA ILE A 326 -17.82 -19.23 5.94
C ILE A 326 -18.96 -18.57 5.17
N TYR A 327 -18.63 -17.91 4.08
CA TYR A 327 -19.62 -17.23 3.23
C TYR A 327 -20.56 -18.21 2.54
N GLY A 328 -20.05 -19.37 2.12
CA GLY A 328 -20.87 -20.45 1.56
C GLY A 328 -21.92 -20.98 2.56
N TYR A 329 -21.57 -21.10 3.84
CA TYR A 329 -22.51 -21.46 4.90
C TYR A 329 -23.60 -20.39 5.10
N ILE A 330 -23.19 -19.11 5.14
CA ILE A 330 -24.09 -17.96 5.32
C ILE A 330 -25.06 -17.85 4.13
N ASP A 331 -24.56 -17.96 2.90
CA ASP A 331 -25.38 -17.84 1.69
C ASP A 331 -26.39 -19.01 1.55
N GLN A 332 -25.94 -20.26 1.77
CA GLN A 332 -26.81 -21.42 1.75
C GLN A 332 -27.91 -21.39 2.84
N GLY A 333 -27.57 -20.78 3.97
CA GLY A 333 -28.49 -20.58 5.08
C GLY A 333 -29.50 -19.44 4.87
N GLY A 334 -29.40 -18.66 3.79
CA GLY A 334 -30.19 -17.44 3.57
C GLY A 334 -29.93 -16.34 4.60
N LEU A 335 -28.73 -16.33 5.19
CA LEU A 335 -28.31 -15.40 6.26
C LEU A 335 -27.55 -14.19 5.70
N SER A 336 -27.30 -14.13 4.39
CA SER A 336 -26.56 -13.06 3.73
C SER A 336 -27.35 -11.75 3.78
N THR A 337 -26.80 -10.73 4.46
CA THR A 337 -27.38 -9.39 4.54
C THR A 337 -26.28 -8.32 4.49
N GLY A 338 -26.65 -7.08 4.16
CA GLY A 338 -25.73 -5.95 4.18
C GLY A 338 -24.47 -6.18 3.33
N LEU A 339 -23.30 -5.88 3.88
CA LEU A 339 -22.03 -6.03 3.18
C LEU A 339 -21.73 -7.51 2.84
N THR A 340 -22.05 -8.45 3.73
CA THR A 340 -21.88 -9.89 3.48
C THR A 340 -22.60 -10.34 2.20
N GLN A 341 -23.84 -9.88 1.97
CA GLN A 341 -24.56 -10.17 0.72
C GLN A 341 -23.84 -9.59 -0.50
N CYS A 342 -23.38 -8.34 -0.41
CA CYS A 342 -22.69 -7.69 -1.52
C CYS A 342 -21.36 -8.40 -1.87
N LEU A 343 -20.63 -8.90 -0.87
CA LEU A 343 -19.41 -9.68 -1.08
C LEU A 343 -19.67 -11.02 -1.76
N VAL A 344 -20.76 -11.71 -1.40
CA VAL A 344 -21.18 -12.94 -2.11
C VAL A 344 -21.50 -12.64 -3.58
N LEU A 345 -22.21 -11.56 -3.87
CA LEU A 345 -22.53 -11.17 -5.25
C LEU A 345 -21.24 -10.78 -6.01
N ASN A 346 -20.32 -10.10 -5.36
CA ASN A 346 -19.04 -9.72 -5.92
C ASN A 346 -18.17 -10.93 -6.27
N ASP A 347 -18.13 -11.93 -5.38
CA ASP A 347 -17.43 -13.19 -5.64
C ASP A 347 -18.05 -13.94 -6.84
N ARG A 348 -19.37 -14.01 -6.92
CA ARG A 348 -20.07 -14.57 -8.08
C ARG A 348 -19.69 -13.88 -9.39
N TYR A 349 -19.50 -12.55 -9.37
CA TYR A 349 -19.00 -11.82 -10.55
C TYR A 349 -17.60 -12.29 -10.94
N TYR A 350 -16.68 -12.41 -9.99
CA TYR A 350 -15.30 -12.86 -10.31
C TYR A 350 -15.24 -14.31 -10.79
N LEU A 351 -16.24 -15.12 -10.49
CA LEU A 351 -16.38 -16.49 -11.04
C LEU A 351 -16.98 -16.50 -12.46
N ASP A 352 -18.04 -15.73 -12.72
CA ASP A 352 -18.78 -15.73 -14.00
C ASP A 352 -18.34 -14.59 -14.95
N GLN A 353 -17.94 -13.44 -14.42
CA GLN A 353 -17.50 -12.25 -15.15
C GLN A 353 -18.47 -11.79 -16.27
N SER A 354 -19.78 -12.01 -16.08
CA SER A 354 -20.82 -11.54 -16.98
C SER A 354 -21.30 -10.13 -16.62
N ALA A 355 -21.94 -9.43 -17.59
CA ALA A 355 -22.56 -8.13 -17.33
C ALA A 355 -23.65 -8.20 -16.26
N THR A 356 -24.39 -9.30 -16.19
CA THR A 356 -25.48 -9.48 -15.21
C THR A 356 -24.95 -9.62 -13.79
N THR A 357 -23.93 -10.46 -13.59
CA THR A 357 -23.32 -10.64 -12.27
C THR A 357 -22.56 -9.39 -11.82
N HIS A 358 -21.92 -8.67 -12.76
CA HIS A 358 -21.31 -7.37 -12.51
C HIS A 358 -22.35 -6.36 -11.99
N GLU A 359 -23.45 -6.18 -12.72
CA GLU A 359 -24.51 -5.24 -12.35
C GLU A 359 -25.09 -5.56 -10.97
N ALA A 360 -25.32 -6.84 -10.65
CA ALA A 360 -25.85 -7.26 -9.35
C ALA A 360 -24.88 -6.89 -8.21
N ALA A 361 -23.59 -7.18 -8.36
CA ALA A 361 -22.57 -6.84 -7.37
C ALA A 361 -22.42 -5.32 -7.22
N TYR A 362 -22.34 -4.61 -8.33
CA TYR A 362 -22.16 -3.16 -8.34
C TYR A 362 -23.32 -2.45 -7.64
N ARG A 363 -24.59 -2.78 -8.00
CA ARG A 363 -25.78 -2.17 -7.38
C ARG A 363 -25.84 -2.40 -5.87
N CYS A 364 -25.52 -3.59 -5.41
CA CYS A 364 -25.50 -3.91 -4.00
C CYS A 364 -24.52 -2.99 -3.22
N LEU A 365 -23.28 -2.87 -3.69
CA LEU A 365 -22.26 -2.03 -3.06
C LEU A 365 -22.58 -0.54 -3.19
N GLU A 366 -23.11 -0.11 -4.34
CA GLU A 366 -23.55 1.26 -4.57
C GLU A 366 -24.68 1.67 -3.61
N ASP A 367 -25.62 0.76 -3.33
CA ASP A 367 -26.70 1.00 -2.36
C ASP A 367 -26.14 1.22 -0.95
N LEU A 368 -25.15 0.41 -0.53
CA LEU A 368 -24.47 0.63 0.75
C LEU A 368 -23.74 1.98 0.79
N ALA A 369 -23.03 2.32 -0.27
CA ALA A 369 -22.34 3.61 -0.35
C ALA A 369 -23.31 4.79 -0.30
N ARG A 370 -24.48 4.70 -0.98
CA ARG A 370 -25.55 5.72 -0.95
C ARG A 370 -26.19 5.85 0.43
N GLN A 371 -26.26 4.76 1.19
CA GLN A 371 -26.73 4.76 2.59
C GLN A 371 -25.66 5.30 3.57
N GLY A 372 -24.48 5.68 3.08
CA GLY A 372 -23.43 6.27 3.89
C GLY A 372 -22.51 5.25 4.60
N ALA A 373 -22.35 4.06 4.02
CA ALA A 373 -21.39 3.07 4.54
C ALA A 373 -20.00 3.68 4.77
N ARG A 374 -19.39 3.33 5.89
CA ARG A 374 -18.04 3.79 6.28
C ARG A 374 -16.99 2.69 6.12
N SER A 375 -17.30 1.65 5.38
CA SER A 375 -16.39 0.55 5.11
C SER A 375 -15.44 0.90 3.97
N SER A 376 -14.15 0.76 4.21
CA SER A 376 -13.09 0.83 3.20
C SER A 376 -13.32 -0.21 2.10
N LEU A 377 -13.78 -1.41 2.48
CA LEU A 377 -14.03 -2.53 1.58
C LEU A 377 -15.14 -2.22 0.55
N VAL A 378 -16.22 -1.56 0.95
CA VAL A 378 -17.30 -1.13 0.02
C VAL A 378 -16.73 -0.28 -1.10
N TYR A 379 -15.90 0.71 -0.77
CA TYR A 379 -15.31 1.61 -1.77
C TYR A 379 -14.17 0.95 -2.57
N SER A 380 -13.46 -0.01 -1.99
CA SER A 380 -12.43 -0.79 -2.68
C SER A 380 -13.04 -1.66 -3.78
N GLU A 381 -14.11 -2.37 -3.47
CA GLU A 381 -14.78 -3.24 -4.44
C GLU A 381 -15.56 -2.42 -5.48
N LEU A 382 -16.19 -1.29 -5.09
CA LEU A 382 -16.76 -0.34 -6.06
C LEU A 382 -15.72 0.21 -7.02
N ALA A 383 -14.53 0.55 -6.55
CA ALA A 383 -13.45 1.03 -7.39
C ALA A 383 -13.04 -0.02 -8.44
N SER A 384 -12.90 -1.27 -8.00
CA SER A 384 -12.54 -2.40 -8.85
C SER A 384 -13.62 -2.70 -9.89
N LEU A 385 -14.88 -2.83 -9.46
CA LEU A 385 -16.02 -3.08 -10.36
C LEU A 385 -16.24 -1.92 -11.34
N HIS A 386 -16.07 -0.68 -10.89
CA HIS A 386 -16.20 0.48 -11.77
C HIS A 386 -15.15 0.49 -12.89
N LEU A 387 -13.91 0.13 -12.54
CA LEU A 387 -12.84 -0.04 -13.51
C LEU A 387 -13.14 -1.18 -14.50
N GLU A 388 -13.69 -2.32 -14.04
CA GLU A 388 -14.09 -3.42 -14.91
C GLU A 388 -15.21 -2.96 -15.87
N ALA A 389 -16.17 -2.15 -15.42
CA ALA A 389 -17.19 -1.58 -16.28
C ALA A 389 -16.60 -0.73 -17.43
N VAL A 390 -15.61 0.09 -17.13
CA VAL A 390 -14.89 0.89 -18.14
C VAL A 390 -14.11 -0.01 -19.09
N THR A 391 -13.41 -0.99 -18.56
CA THR A 391 -12.47 -1.84 -19.33
C THR A 391 -13.18 -2.85 -20.21
N ASP A 392 -14.25 -3.46 -19.72
CA ASP A 392 -15.01 -4.50 -20.43
C ASP A 392 -16.30 -3.95 -21.08
N HIS A 393 -16.49 -2.61 -21.03
CA HIS A 393 -17.58 -1.88 -21.66
C HIS A 393 -18.97 -2.35 -21.20
N TYR A 394 -19.14 -2.58 -19.89
CA TYR A 394 -20.46 -2.92 -19.33
C TYR A 394 -21.41 -1.71 -19.41
N ALA A 395 -22.71 -2.00 -19.62
CA ALA A 395 -23.73 -0.97 -19.71
C ALA A 395 -24.02 -0.28 -18.37
N TYR A 396 -23.72 -0.94 -17.25
CA TYR A 396 -23.93 -0.41 -15.91
C TYR A 396 -22.61 -0.39 -15.11
N PRO A 397 -22.31 0.72 -14.40
CA PRO A 397 -23.05 2.00 -14.37
C PRO A 397 -22.91 2.77 -15.69
N SER A 398 -23.96 3.50 -16.08
CA SER A 398 -23.92 4.28 -17.30
C SER A 398 -22.92 5.42 -17.21
N GLY A 399 -22.08 5.58 -18.26
CA GLY A 399 -21.09 6.65 -18.31
C GLY A 399 -19.94 6.47 -17.33
N ALA A 400 -19.60 5.21 -16.95
CA ALA A 400 -18.46 4.89 -16.09
C ALA A 400 -17.15 5.48 -16.65
N THR A 401 -16.35 6.10 -15.77
CA THR A 401 -15.04 6.67 -16.09
C THR A 401 -13.96 6.22 -15.12
N ILE A 402 -12.70 6.25 -15.56
CA ILE A 402 -11.56 5.90 -14.71
C ILE A 402 -11.43 6.89 -13.53
N GLU A 403 -11.77 8.15 -13.73
CA GLU A 403 -11.72 9.18 -12.69
C GLU A 403 -12.70 8.88 -11.54
N GLN A 404 -13.89 8.37 -11.87
CA GLN A 404 -14.85 7.92 -10.87
C GLN A 404 -14.34 6.69 -10.12
N ALA A 405 -13.76 5.70 -10.82
CA ALA A 405 -13.12 4.57 -10.18
C ALA A 405 -12.01 5.01 -9.20
N MET A 406 -11.16 5.96 -9.63
CA MET A 406 -10.12 6.54 -8.77
C MET A 406 -10.69 7.26 -7.55
N SER A 407 -11.82 7.96 -7.69
CA SER A 407 -12.46 8.64 -6.55
C SER A 407 -12.92 7.64 -5.49
N PHE A 408 -13.45 6.47 -5.89
CA PHE A 408 -13.79 5.38 -4.96
C PHE A 408 -12.54 4.82 -4.28
N ALA A 409 -11.47 4.57 -5.03
CA ALA A 409 -10.22 4.06 -4.46
C ALA A 409 -9.59 5.06 -3.47
N HIS A 410 -9.59 6.35 -3.77
CA HIS A 410 -9.17 7.39 -2.83
C HIS A 410 -10.02 7.37 -1.56
N ARG A 411 -11.35 7.25 -1.71
CA ARG A 411 -12.26 7.17 -0.58
C ARG A 411 -11.99 5.94 0.28
N ALA A 412 -11.71 4.80 -0.34
CA ALA A 412 -11.35 3.57 0.37
C ALA A 412 -10.12 3.75 1.26
N VAL A 413 -9.03 4.33 0.70
CA VAL A 413 -7.79 4.59 1.45
C VAL A 413 -8.00 5.63 2.56
N GLN A 414 -8.84 6.65 2.34
CA GLN A 414 -9.17 7.64 3.37
C GLN A 414 -9.91 7.04 4.58
N ILE A 415 -10.82 6.09 4.32
CA ILE A 415 -11.59 5.42 5.37
C ILE A 415 -10.73 4.38 6.09
N GLY A 416 -10.00 3.54 5.34
CA GLY A 416 -9.15 2.48 5.87
C GLY A 416 -7.70 2.60 5.39
N PRO A 417 -6.89 3.48 6.00
CA PRO A 417 -5.49 3.67 5.59
C PRO A 417 -4.61 2.43 5.85
N THR A 418 -5.10 1.47 6.63
CA THR A 418 -4.44 0.17 6.91
C THR A 418 -5.15 -1.00 6.24
N SER A 419 -6.15 -0.74 5.40
CA SER A 419 -6.89 -1.78 4.67
C SER A 419 -6.06 -2.34 3.51
N PRO A 420 -5.74 -3.64 3.47
CA PRO A 420 -5.07 -4.25 2.33
C PRO A 420 -5.90 -4.16 1.05
N TYR A 421 -7.22 -4.26 1.16
CA TYR A 421 -8.15 -4.16 0.02
C TYR A 421 -8.14 -2.77 -0.61
N ALA A 422 -8.09 -1.70 0.20
CA ALA A 422 -7.98 -0.32 -0.30
C ALA A 422 -6.67 -0.10 -1.06
N HIS A 423 -5.56 -0.61 -0.53
CA HIS A 423 -4.26 -0.52 -1.18
C HIS A 423 -4.22 -1.34 -2.48
N ARG A 424 -4.78 -2.55 -2.49
CA ARG A 424 -4.91 -3.38 -3.69
C ARG A 424 -5.71 -2.67 -4.78
N ALA A 425 -6.90 -2.15 -4.45
CA ALA A 425 -7.75 -1.46 -5.40
C ALA A 425 -7.07 -0.22 -6.00
N TYR A 426 -6.44 0.59 -5.15
CA TYR A 426 -5.70 1.78 -5.59
C TYR A 426 -4.51 1.40 -6.49
N GLY A 427 -3.77 0.35 -6.15
CA GLY A 427 -2.68 -0.19 -6.96
C GLY A 427 -3.17 -0.71 -8.31
N TYR A 428 -4.29 -1.45 -8.33
CA TYR A 428 -4.90 -1.96 -9.55
C TYR A 428 -5.30 -0.85 -10.52
N LEU A 429 -5.95 0.21 -10.02
CA LEU A 429 -6.31 1.36 -10.85
C LEU A 429 -5.08 2.07 -11.41
N ASN A 430 -4.03 2.25 -10.62
CA ASN A 430 -2.79 2.86 -11.09
C ASN A 430 -2.14 2.02 -12.21
N SER A 431 -2.18 0.69 -12.15
CA SER A 431 -1.67 -0.16 -13.21
C SER A 431 -2.42 0.06 -14.53
N ARG A 432 -3.74 0.26 -14.47
CA ARG A 432 -4.59 0.53 -15.65
C ARG A 432 -4.41 1.95 -16.22
N LEU A 433 -3.93 2.89 -15.40
CA LEU A 433 -3.53 4.23 -15.85
C LEU A 433 -2.10 4.27 -16.44
N GLY A 434 -1.33 3.19 -16.30
CA GLY A 434 0.07 3.14 -16.72
C GLY A 434 1.05 3.71 -15.68
N ASN A 435 0.58 4.00 -14.46
CA ASN A 435 1.40 4.45 -13.34
C ASN A 435 2.05 3.25 -12.65
N THR A 436 2.94 2.56 -13.36
CA THR A 436 3.48 1.25 -13.01
C THR A 436 4.17 1.21 -11.64
N ASP A 437 5.06 2.18 -11.37
CA ASP A 437 5.79 2.23 -10.09
C ASP A 437 4.85 2.47 -8.90
N GLU A 438 3.84 3.33 -9.11
CA GLU A 438 2.81 3.59 -8.11
C GLU A 438 1.98 2.33 -7.86
N ALA A 439 1.55 1.64 -8.91
CA ALA A 439 0.80 0.39 -8.82
C ALA A 439 1.56 -0.67 -8.00
N ILE A 440 2.84 -0.88 -8.29
CA ILE A 440 3.68 -1.83 -7.57
C ILE A 440 3.78 -1.45 -6.08
N ARG A 441 4.01 -0.16 -5.77
CA ARG A 441 4.10 0.28 -4.36
C ARG A 441 2.83 -0.04 -3.58
N TRP A 442 1.66 0.29 -4.15
CA TRP A 442 0.39 0.08 -3.47
C TRP A 442 0.02 -1.40 -3.33
N MET A 443 0.25 -2.21 -4.38
CA MET A 443 -0.01 -3.66 -4.32
C MET A 443 0.94 -4.35 -3.35
N ARG A 444 2.20 -3.94 -3.30
CA ARG A 444 3.16 -4.42 -2.31
C ARG A 444 2.67 -4.09 -0.90
N LYS A 445 2.24 -2.82 -0.67
CA LYS A 445 1.71 -2.41 0.64
C LYS A 445 0.48 -3.23 1.04
N ALA A 446 -0.40 -3.58 0.10
CA ALA A 446 -1.52 -4.47 0.36
C ALA A 446 -1.06 -5.84 0.89
N HIS A 447 -0.08 -6.45 0.22
CA HIS A 447 0.51 -7.72 0.66
C HIS A 447 1.16 -7.64 2.05
N GLU A 448 1.86 -6.54 2.37
CA GLU A 448 2.49 -6.36 3.69
C GLU A 448 1.51 -6.12 4.82
N LEU A 449 0.40 -5.48 4.51
CA LEU A 449 -0.66 -5.29 5.51
C LEU A 449 -1.32 -6.61 5.90
N ASN A 450 -1.37 -7.58 4.98
CA ASN A 450 -1.77 -8.94 5.28
C ASN A 450 -0.99 -9.97 4.44
N PRO A 451 0.19 -10.43 4.90
CA PRO A 451 0.97 -11.45 4.21
C PRO A 451 0.30 -12.85 4.20
N TYR A 452 -0.69 -13.08 5.07
CA TYR A 452 -1.46 -14.31 5.11
C TYR A 452 -2.59 -14.37 4.07
N ASP A 453 -2.88 -13.27 3.38
CA ASP A 453 -3.82 -13.28 2.25
C ASP A 453 -3.06 -13.51 0.94
N LEU A 454 -3.08 -14.75 0.44
CA LEU A 454 -2.44 -15.09 -0.83
C LEU A 454 -3.04 -14.31 -2.02
N GLY A 455 -4.25 -13.77 -1.90
CA GLY A 455 -4.84 -12.86 -2.89
C GLY A 455 -4.09 -11.53 -2.98
N MET A 456 -3.58 -11.03 -1.86
CA MET A 456 -2.73 -9.83 -1.85
C MET A 456 -1.34 -10.12 -2.42
N ALA A 457 -0.75 -11.29 -2.09
CA ALA A 457 0.49 -11.74 -2.70
C ALA A 457 0.35 -11.89 -4.23
N ALA A 458 -0.72 -12.55 -4.68
CA ALA A 458 -1.01 -12.70 -6.10
C ALA A 458 -1.22 -11.36 -6.82
N ALA A 459 -1.93 -10.40 -6.20
CA ALA A 459 -2.10 -9.06 -6.76
C ALA A 459 -0.75 -8.34 -6.93
N TYR A 460 0.13 -8.45 -5.94
CA TYR A 460 1.48 -7.89 -6.02
C TYR A 460 2.32 -8.56 -7.11
N GLY A 461 2.35 -9.90 -7.15
CA GLY A 461 3.03 -10.67 -8.20
C GLY A 461 2.51 -10.33 -9.60
N TYR A 462 1.19 -10.20 -9.75
CA TYR A 462 0.54 -9.78 -10.98
C TYR A 462 0.99 -8.36 -11.41
N GLY A 463 0.99 -7.42 -10.48
CA GLY A 463 1.49 -6.06 -10.72
C GLY A 463 2.92 -6.05 -11.23
N LEU A 464 3.81 -6.85 -10.64
CA LEU A 464 5.20 -6.99 -11.07
C LEU A 464 5.30 -7.58 -12.49
N VAL A 465 4.55 -8.65 -12.78
CA VAL A 465 4.53 -9.27 -14.12
C VAL A 465 4.11 -8.27 -15.18
N PHE A 466 3.00 -7.53 -14.96
CA PHE A 466 2.51 -6.53 -15.91
C PHE A 466 3.26 -5.19 -15.88
N ALA A 467 4.26 -5.07 -15.01
CA ALA A 467 5.26 -4.02 -15.03
C ALA A 467 6.56 -4.41 -15.77
N GLY A 468 6.60 -5.62 -16.38
CA GLY A 468 7.80 -6.16 -17.03
C GLY A 468 8.85 -6.76 -16.07
N ARG A 469 8.54 -6.85 -14.76
CA ARG A 469 9.42 -7.44 -13.73
C ARG A 469 9.15 -8.94 -13.58
N TYR A 470 9.27 -9.68 -14.69
CA TYR A 470 8.84 -11.09 -14.79
C TYR A 470 9.56 -12.01 -13.79
N SER A 471 10.88 -11.84 -13.63
CA SER A 471 11.69 -12.66 -12.70
C SER A 471 11.32 -12.50 -11.23
N GLU A 472 10.73 -11.36 -10.86
CA GLU A 472 10.29 -11.09 -9.50
C GLU A 472 8.83 -11.50 -9.27
N GLY A 473 7.95 -11.21 -10.24
CA GLY A 473 6.53 -11.48 -10.09
C GLY A 473 6.14 -12.94 -10.29
N THR A 474 6.81 -13.66 -11.21
CA THR A 474 6.45 -15.05 -11.53
C THR A 474 6.58 -16.02 -10.33
N PRO A 475 7.65 -15.99 -9.53
CA PRO A 475 7.74 -16.84 -8.34
C PRO A 475 6.62 -16.58 -7.33
N ILE A 476 6.24 -15.33 -7.11
CA ILE A 476 5.14 -14.97 -6.20
C ILE A 476 3.80 -15.52 -6.72
N MET A 477 3.54 -15.38 -8.03
CA MET A 477 2.35 -15.95 -8.66
C MET A 477 2.33 -17.47 -8.57
N ALA A 478 3.48 -18.13 -8.83
CA ALA A 478 3.60 -19.58 -8.76
C ALA A 478 3.30 -20.08 -7.34
N HIS A 479 3.92 -19.46 -6.32
CA HIS A 479 3.68 -19.80 -4.92
C HIS A 479 2.19 -19.67 -4.55
N ALA A 480 1.54 -18.57 -4.92
CA ALA A 480 0.11 -18.36 -4.63
C ALA A 480 -0.78 -19.43 -5.30
N VAL A 481 -0.54 -19.72 -6.58
CA VAL A 481 -1.29 -20.72 -7.36
C VAL A 481 -1.09 -22.13 -6.81
N GLU A 482 0.14 -22.50 -6.44
CA GLU A 482 0.48 -23.82 -5.89
C GLU A 482 -0.11 -24.01 -4.48
N THR A 483 -0.09 -22.95 -3.67
CA THR A 483 -0.56 -23.02 -2.29
C THR A 483 -2.07 -23.10 -2.21
N PHE A 484 -2.82 -22.40 -3.06
CA PHE A 484 -4.29 -22.39 -3.02
C PHE A 484 -4.93 -22.81 -4.34
N SER A 485 -5.44 -24.03 -4.40
CA SER A 485 -6.06 -24.61 -5.61
C SER A 485 -7.43 -24.00 -5.99
N GLY A 486 -8.10 -23.31 -5.07
CA GLY A 486 -9.38 -22.62 -5.29
C GLY A 486 -9.26 -21.18 -5.78
N HIS A 487 -8.11 -20.79 -6.28
CA HIS A 487 -7.81 -19.42 -6.68
C HIS A 487 -8.61 -18.95 -7.90
N PRO A 488 -8.83 -17.62 -8.03
CA PRO A 488 -9.47 -17.03 -9.21
C PRO A 488 -8.60 -17.18 -10.48
N THR A 489 -9.25 -17.32 -11.62
CA THR A 489 -8.62 -17.54 -12.94
C THR A 489 -7.56 -16.50 -13.34
N TRP A 490 -7.65 -15.26 -12.82
CA TRP A 490 -6.66 -14.23 -13.14
C TRP A 490 -5.27 -14.53 -12.53
N TRP A 491 -5.18 -15.40 -11.50
CA TRP A 491 -3.89 -15.86 -10.99
C TRP A 491 -3.17 -16.72 -12.04
N ASP A 492 -3.89 -17.68 -12.62
CA ASP A 492 -3.34 -18.50 -13.72
C ASP A 492 -2.93 -17.66 -14.91
N TYR A 493 -3.70 -16.61 -15.23
CA TYR A 493 -3.33 -15.72 -16.32
C TYR A 493 -2.03 -14.93 -16.02
N GLY A 494 -1.87 -14.41 -14.83
CA GLY A 494 -0.63 -13.77 -14.39
C GLY A 494 0.56 -14.72 -14.43
N LEU A 495 0.38 -15.94 -13.93
CA LEU A 495 1.40 -16.98 -13.96
C LEU A 495 1.76 -17.37 -15.41
N PHE A 496 0.74 -17.55 -16.28
CA PHE A 496 0.97 -17.80 -17.71
C PHE A 496 1.85 -16.71 -18.33
N VAL A 497 1.50 -15.45 -18.13
CA VAL A 497 2.25 -14.32 -18.73
C VAL A 497 3.69 -14.30 -18.21
N GLY A 498 3.88 -14.44 -16.90
CA GLY A 498 5.20 -14.44 -16.29
C GLY A 498 6.09 -15.59 -16.80
N ALA A 499 5.58 -16.82 -16.77
CA ALA A 499 6.27 -18.01 -17.26
C ALA A 499 6.58 -17.92 -18.76
N PHE A 500 5.61 -17.45 -19.57
CA PHE A 500 5.77 -17.23 -20.99
C PHE A 500 6.91 -16.25 -21.31
N MET A 501 6.97 -15.14 -20.59
CA MET A 501 8.01 -14.12 -20.78
C MET A 501 9.40 -14.60 -20.32
N LEU A 502 9.48 -15.44 -19.32
CA LEU A 502 10.72 -16.07 -18.86
C LEU A 502 11.17 -17.25 -19.77
N GLY A 503 10.30 -17.69 -20.69
CA GLY A 503 10.60 -18.83 -21.57
C GLY A 503 10.35 -20.19 -20.93
N ASP A 504 9.71 -20.26 -19.77
CA ASP A 504 9.23 -21.50 -19.17
C ASP A 504 7.95 -21.96 -19.89
N THR A 505 8.15 -22.62 -21.04
CA THR A 505 7.06 -23.09 -21.91
C THR A 505 6.19 -24.14 -21.22
N ARG A 506 6.76 -24.95 -20.31
CA ARG A 506 6.02 -25.97 -19.56
C ARG A 506 5.05 -25.33 -18.58
N GLN A 507 5.54 -24.42 -17.71
CA GLN A 507 4.69 -23.74 -16.74
C GLN A 507 3.63 -22.87 -17.42
N ALA A 508 4.01 -22.17 -18.49
CA ALA A 508 3.07 -21.37 -19.30
C ALA A 508 1.95 -22.25 -19.90
N ALA A 509 2.27 -23.42 -20.45
CA ALA A 509 1.26 -24.35 -20.98
C ALA A 509 0.31 -24.84 -19.89
N ILE A 510 0.83 -25.23 -18.71
CA ILE A 510 0.02 -25.70 -17.57
C ILE A 510 -0.91 -24.58 -17.09
N ALA A 511 -0.40 -23.38 -16.81
CA ALA A 511 -1.20 -22.24 -16.35
C ALA A 511 -2.29 -21.86 -17.38
N SER A 512 -1.99 -21.93 -18.67
CA SER A 512 -2.98 -21.66 -19.73
C SER A 512 -4.14 -22.67 -19.76
N GLU A 513 -3.91 -23.93 -19.37
CA GLU A 513 -4.97 -24.95 -19.32
C GLU A 513 -6.02 -24.65 -18.24
N SER A 514 -5.62 -24.09 -17.12
CA SER A 514 -6.52 -23.69 -16.02
C SER A 514 -7.52 -22.61 -16.45
N LEU A 515 -7.21 -21.85 -17.51
CA LEU A 515 -8.10 -20.84 -18.08
C LEU A 515 -9.34 -21.40 -18.82
N ARG A 516 -9.51 -22.73 -18.91
CA ARG A 516 -10.60 -23.37 -19.63
C ARG A 516 -11.99 -23.08 -19.08
N THR A 517 -12.09 -22.82 -17.78
CA THR A 517 -13.37 -22.66 -17.07
C THR A 517 -14.00 -21.28 -17.29
N THR A 518 -13.23 -20.29 -17.74
CA THR A 518 -13.63 -18.88 -17.84
C THR A 518 -13.24 -18.25 -19.18
N ALA A 519 -13.62 -18.86 -20.31
CA ALA A 519 -13.34 -18.34 -21.66
C ALA A 519 -14.13 -17.07 -22.03
N THR A 520 -14.60 -16.30 -21.07
CA THR A 520 -15.39 -15.07 -21.30
C THR A 520 -14.54 -13.87 -21.74
N LYS A 521 -13.22 -13.90 -21.58
CA LYS A 521 -12.32 -12.82 -21.97
C LYS A 521 -11.39 -13.23 -23.12
N SER A 522 -11.24 -12.34 -24.10
CA SER A 522 -10.42 -12.58 -25.31
C SER A 522 -8.98 -12.93 -24.98
N HIS A 523 -8.37 -12.25 -24.00
CA HIS A 523 -6.97 -12.48 -23.61
C HIS A 523 -6.75 -13.82 -22.89
N TYR A 524 -7.76 -14.38 -22.20
CA TYR A 524 -7.70 -15.73 -21.63
C TYR A 524 -7.73 -16.79 -22.73
N LEU A 525 -8.62 -16.59 -23.73
CA LEU A 525 -8.68 -17.50 -24.86
C LEU A 525 -7.40 -17.43 -25.70
N ALA A 526 -6.81 -16.24 -25.86
CA ALA A 526 -5.52 -16.03 -26.48
C ALA A 526 -4.38 -16.76 -25.74
N ALA A 527 -4.36 -16.69 -24.40
CA ALA A 527 -3.39 -17.42 -23.59
C ALA A 527 -3.52 -18.95 -23.78
N ARG A 528 -4.75 -19.45 -23.84
CA ARG A 528 -5.01 -20.89 -24.12
C ARG A 528 -4.52 -21.29 -25.49
N LEU A 529 -4.73 -20.46 -26.51
CA LEU A 529 -4.23 -20.70 -27.86
C LEU A 529 -2.70 -20.80 -27.88
N ILE A 530 -2.03 -19.84 -27.25
CA ILE A 530 -0.55 -19.84 -27.14
C ILE A 530 -0.09 -21.09 -26.38
N GLY A 531 -0.70 -21.41 -25.24
CA GLY A 531 -0.33 -22.58 -24.42
C GLY A 531 -0.56 -23.91 -25.16
N ALA A 532 -1.65 -24.04 -25.91
CA ALA A 532 -1.89 -25.22 -26.75
C ALA A 532 -0.78 -25.39 -27.81
N LYS A 533 -0.35 -24.29 -28.43
CA LYS A 533 0.76 -24.31 -29.40
C LYS A 533 2.10 -24.66 -28.74
N LEU A 534 2.40 -24.11 -27.57
CA LEU A 534 3.59 -24.43 -26.78
C LEU A 534 3.62 -25.92 -26.39
N ALA A 535 2.46 -26.52 -26.11
CA ALA A 535 2.31 -27.94 -25.78
C ALA A 535 2.28 -28.86 -27.00
N GLY A 536 2.43 -28.35 -28.23
CA GLY A 536 2.37 -29.12 -29.48
C GLY A 536 0.98 -29.68 -29.81
N ARG A 537 -0.10 -29.09 -29.29
CA ARG A 537 -1.49 -29.51 -29.48
C ARG A 537 -2.11 -28.76 -30.66
N ASP A 538 -1.60 -28.99 -31.87
CA ASP A 538 -1.98 -28.21 -33.06
C ASP A 538 -3.49 -28.27 -33.39
N GLN A 539 -4.13 -29.43 -33.20
CA GLN A 539 -5.58 -29.55 -33.45
C GLN A 539 -6.38 -28.68 -32.48
N LEU A 540 -6.01 -28.64 -31.19
CA LEU A 540 -6.64 -27.77 -30.20
C LEU A 540 -6.37 -26.30 -30.52
N ALA A 541 -5.16 -25.96 -30.94
CA ALA A 541 -4.82 -24.59 -31.34
C ALA A 541 -5.71 -24.10 -32.49
N GLY A 542 -5.95 -24.92 -33.52
CA GLY A 542 -6.86 -24.60 -34.62
C GLY A 542 -8.31 -24.33 -34.12
N GLN A 543 -8.83 -25.21 -33.26
CA GLN A 543 -10.16 -24.98 -32.64
C GLN A 543 -10.26 -23.68 -31.84
N LEU A 544 -9.17 -23.33 -31.12
CA LEU A 544 -9.11 -22.09 -30.34
C LEU A 544 -9.00 -20.85 -31.23
N VAL A 545 -8.37 -20.94 -32.39
CA VAL A 545 -8.41 -19.85 -33.41
C VAL A 545 -9.83 -19.61 -33.89
N ASP A 546 -10.55 -20.69 -34.29
CA ASP A 546 -11.94 -20.59 -34.75
C ASP A 546 -12.85 -19.98 -33.66
N GLU A 547 -12.69 -20.45 -32.42
CA GLU A 547 -13.44 -19.93 -31.27
C GLU A 547 -13.14 -18.44 -31.03
N LEU A 548 -11.89 -18.03 -31.12
CA LEU A 548 -11.45 -16.66 -30.89
C LEU A 548 -12.00 -15.71 -31.97
N VAL A 549 -11.95 -16.11 -33.22
CA VAL A 549 -12.54 -15.37 -34.35
C VAL A 549 -14.06 -15.25 -34.21
N ALA A 550 -14.73 -16.32 -33.84
CA ALA A 550 -16.19 -16.34 -33.66
C ALA A 550 -16.67 -15.47 -32.47
N LYS A 551 -16.04 -15.60 -31.33
CA LYS A 551 -16.46 -14.92 -30.10
C LYS A 551 -15.92 -13.50 -29.97
N PHE A 552 -14.71 -13.24 -30.47
CA PHE A 552 -13.99 -11.97 -30.30
C PHE A 552 -13.43 -11.44 -31.63
N PRO A 553 -14.26 -11.16 -32.65
CA PRO A 553 -13.79 -10.79 -33.97
C PRO A 553 -12.92 -9.52 -34.00
N LYS A 554 -13.21 -8.53 -33.13
CA LYS A 554 -12.38 -7.32 -33.01
C LYS A 554 -10.98 -7.65 -32.47
N PHE A 555 -10.88 -8.48 -31.45
CA PHE A 555 -9.61 -8.94 -30.92
C PHE A 555 -8.84 -9.76 -31.96
N ALA A 556 -9.52 -10.67 -32.65
CA ALA A 556 -8.88 -11.52 -33.66
C ALA A 556 -8.32 -10.70 -34.83
N ALA A 557 -8.98 -9.60 -35.20
CA ALA A 557 -8.51 -8.68 -36.24
C ALA A 557 -7.30 -7.83 -35.78
N ASP A 558 -7.29 -7.36 -34.53
CA ASP A 558 -6.20 -6.57 -33.95
C ASP A 558 -5.98 -6.90 -32.46
N PRO A 559 -5.25 -7.98 -32.16
CA PRO A 559 -4.91 -8.32 -30.76
C PRO A 559 -4.07 -7.23 -30.08
N ARG A 560 -3.23 -6.53 -30.87
CA ARG A 560 -2.33 -5.49 -30.37
C ARG A 560 -3.10 -4.35 -29.69
N ALA A 561 -4.16 -3.87 -30.32
CA ALA A 561 -4.99 -2.79 -29.79
C ALA A 561 -5.49 -3.13 -28.38
N THR A 562 -5.99 -4.37 -28.17
CA THR A 562 -6.47 -4.80 -26.85
C THR A 562 -5.37 -4.82 -25.79
N PHE A 563 -4.15 -5.27 -26.13
CA PHE A 563 -3.05 -5.30 -25.17
C PHE A 563 -2.54 -3.90 -24.84
N VAL A 564 -2.49 -3.00 -25.81
CA VAL A 564 -2.13 -1.59 -25.60
C VAL A 564 -3.17 -0.88 -24.74
N ASP A 565 -4.46 -1.11 -24.96
CA ASP A 565 -5.54 -0.55 -24.12
C ASP A 565 -5.45 -1.03 -22.67
N ARG A 566 -4.99 -2.27 -22.47
CA ARG A 566 -4.74 -2.84 -21.15
C ARG A 566 -3.45 -2.34 -20.50
N LYS A 567 -2.69 -1.47 -21.17
CA LYS A 567 -1.40 -0.92 -20.71
C LYS A 567 -0.34 -1.99 -20.48
N TYR A 568 -0.34 -3.03 -21.31
CA TYR A 568 0.72 -4.03 -21.25
C TYR A 568 2.06 -3.44 -21.73
N PRO A 569 3.20 -3.85 -21.16
CA PRO A 569 4.52 -3.47 -21.65
C PRO A 569 4.68 -3.79 -23.14
N ALA A 570 5.49 -2.98 -23.84
CA ALA A 570 5.66 -3.13 -25.29
C ALA A 570 6.26 -4.49 -25.67
N ASP A 571 7.27 -4.95 -24.93
CA ASP A 571 7.91 -6.26 -25.10
C ASP A 571 6.93 -7.43 -24.92
N LEU A 572 6.07 -7.37 -23.89
CA LEU A 572 5.01 -8.33 -23.67
C LEU A 572 3.99 -8.32 -24.82
N THR A 573 3.54 -7.12 -25.22
CA THR A 573 2.59 -6.95 -26.31
C THR A 573 3.12 -7.55 -27.61
N ASP A 574 4.36 -7.23 -27.97
CA ASP A 574 5.01 -7.72 -29.18
C ASP A 574 5.13 -9.25 -29.17
N ARG A 575 5.56 -9.81 -28.05
CA ARG A 575 5.76 -11.26 -27.91
C ARG A 575 4.45 -12.04 -27.92
N LEU A 576 3.37 -11.51 -27.29
CA LEU A 576 2.05 -12.13 -27.34
C LEU A 576 1.46 -12.11 -28.76
N VAL A 577 1.55 -10.97 -29.46
CA VAL A 577 1.07 -10.85 -30.85
C VAL A 577 1.83 -11.81 -31.77
N GLN A 578 3.16 -11.88 -31.65
CA GLN A 578 3.99 -12.79 -32.42
C GLN A 578 3.63 -14.27 -32.15
N ALA A 579 3.38 -14.62 -30.88
CA ALA A 579 2.98 -15.97 -30.51
C ALA A 579 1.58 -16.33 -31.05
N LEU A 580 0.63 -15.39 -31.07
CA LEU A 580 -0.69 -15.59 -31.65
C LEU A 580 -0.62 -15.80 -33.18
N GLN A 581 0.21 -15.04 -33.89
CA GLN A 581 0.46 -15.23 -35.30
C GLN A 581 1.09 -16.59 -35.61
N ALA A 582 2.09 -16.99 -34.80
CA ALA A 582 2.71 -18.31 -34.91
C ALA A 582 1.74 -19.46 -34.60
N ALA A 583 0.70 -19.20 -33.80
CA ALA A 583 -0.37 -20.16 -33.50
C ALA A 583 -1.50 -20.17 -34.55
N GLY A 584 -1.39 -19.35 -35.61
CA GLY A 584 -2.33 -19.33 -36.74
C GLY A 584 -3.37 -18.21 -36.71
N LEU A 585 -3.38 -17.34 -35.70
CA LEU A 585 -4.28 -16.19 -35.69
C LEU A 585 -3.81 -15.13 -36.70
N GLY A 586 -4.69 -14.74 -37.63
CA GLY A 586 -4.38 -13.74 -38.67
C GLY A 586 -3.79 -14.31 -39.97
N ASN A 587 -3.58 -15.63 -40.09
CA ASN A 587 -3.32 -16.25 -41.37
C ASN A 587 -4.67 -16.61 -42.04
N PRO A 588 -5.06 -16.01 -43.17
CA PRO A 588 -6.20 -16.51 -43.92
C PRO A 588 -5.89 -17.94 -44.34
N SER A 589 -6.72 -18.91 -43.89
CA SER A 589 -6.72 -20.29 -44.36
C SER A 589 -7.04 -20.39 -45.84
#